data_49400490f37df58e00b495773ce37b7c
#
_entry.id   49400490f37df58e00b495773ce37b7c
#
_cell.length_a   1.000
_cell.length_b   1.000
_cell.length_c   1.000
_cell.angle_alpha   90.00
_cell.angle_beta   90.00
_cell.angle_gamma   90.00
#
_symmetry.space_group_name_H-M   'P 1'
#
loop_
_entity.id
_entity.type
_entity.pdbx_description
1 polymer ?
#
loop_
_entity_poly.entity_id
_entity_poly.type
_entity_poly.pdbx_seq_one_letter_code
_entity_poly.pdbx_strand_id
1 'polypeptide(L)'
;MTVFTPHQDAALNAVAEWLKAKPGKGGTPQTFRLFGYAGTGKTTLARHIAQAVDGKVLFAAFTGKAALVMRSKGCERASTIHSLIYKTRESGEEVPSFDLWDDAPASKAALIVIDECSMVDAELGRDLMSFGVPLLVLGDPAQLPPIQGGGFFTDTEPDAMLTEVHRQAADNPIIRLSMDIREGRELKPGVYGETQVVGRQDLDPARVLDADQVLVGRNATRRAYNARMRQRRGFADEMPATGDKLVCLRNNKRKGLFNGALWSVKEKPTTRRDFISMRLKPDDGFAGKGIKVSVRPECFTGGIEDVEWMMRKHYEEFDYGYVLTVHKSQGSQWDDVVLFDESMAFGESRQRWLYTGVTRAAKRLTVVV
;
A
#
# COMPACT_ATOMS: atom_id res chain seq x y z
N MET A 1 16.85 13.55 -20.88
CA MET A 1 16.01 14.55 -20.18
C MET A 1 14.59 13.99 -20.10
N THR A 2 13.98 14.02 -18.93
CA THR A 2 12.56 13.64 -18.80
C THR A 2 11.74 14.77 -19.40
N VAL A 3 10.90 14.45 -20.38
CA VAL A 3 9.96 15.43 -20.95
C VAL A 3 8.68 15.38 -20.11
N PHE A 4 8.33 16.47 -19.49
CA PHE A 4 7.11 16.59 -18.71
C PHE A 4 5.93 17.02 -19.59
N THR A 5 4.71 16.68 -19.16
CA THR A 5 3.49 17.20 -19.80
C THR A 5 3.23 18.64 -19.35
N PRO A 6 2.43 19.42 -20.08
CA PRO A 6 2.07 20.78 -19.65
C PRO A 6 1.48 20.84 -18.24
N HIS A 7 0.66 19.87 -17.85
CA HIS A 7 0.12 19.77 -16.48
C HIS A 7 1.20 19.47 -15.44
N GLN A 8 2.20 18.66 -15.78
CA GLN A 8 3.33 18.39 -14.90
C GLN A 8 4.24 19.61 -14.75
N ASP A 9 4.51 20.34 -15.84
CA ASP A 9 5.29 21.59 -15.81
C ASP A 9 4.58 22.66 -14.97
N ALA A 10 3.26 22.81 -15.11
CA ALA A 10 2.47 23.71 -14.28
C ALA A 10 2.53 23.34 -12.80
N ALA A 11 2.44 22.04 -12.47
CA ALA A 11 2.57 21.56 -11.10
C ALA A 11 3.98 21.79 -10.53
N LEU A 12 5.04 21.56 -11.32
CA LEU A 12 6.42 21.86 -10.92
C LEU A 12 6.61 23.34 -10.57
N ASN A 13 6.08 24.23 -11.41
CA ASN A 13 6.15 25.67 -11.19
C ASN A 13 5.39 26.08 -9.92
N ALA A 14 4.18 25.53 -9.71
CA ALA A 14 3.38 25.81 -8.52
C ALA A 14 4.08 25.36 -7.22
N VAL A 15 4.69 24.17 -7.22
CA VAL A 15 5.47 23.69 -6.07
C VAL A 15 6.70 24.56 -5.85
N ALA A 16 7.39 24.99 -6.91
CA ALA A 16 8.56 25.86 -6.79
C ALA A 16 8.21 27.22 -6.17
N GLU A 17 7.10 27.84 -6.58
CA GLU A 17 6.60 29.09 -5.98
C GLU A 17 6.19 28.90 -4.52
N TRP A 18 5.50 27.79 -4.19
CA TRP A 18 5.16 27.47 -2.81
C TRP A 18 6.42 27.32 -1.93
N LEU A 19 7.45 26.61 -2.39
CA LEU A 19 8.71 26.46 -1.65
C LEU A 19 9.43 27.79 -1.45
N LYS A 20 9.46 28.69 -2.47
CA LYS A 20 10.04 30.04 -2.38
C LYS A 20 9.31 30.90 -1.34
N ALA A 21 8.00 30.74 -1.20
CA ALA A 21 7.17 31.46 -0.23
C ALA A 21 7.38 31.01 1.23
N LYS A 22 8.32 30.11 1.52
CA LYS A 22 8.68 29.61 2.85
C LYS A 22 7.49 28.99 3.59
N PRO A 23 7.02 27.80 3.16
CA PRO A 23 5.86 27.12 3.74
C PRO A 23 5.93 27.01 5.27
N GLY A 24 4.79 27.16 5.94
CA GLY A 24 4.69 27.16 7.41
C GLY A 24 5.11 28.47 8.08
N LYS A 25 5.49 29.49 7.30
CA LYS A 25 5.85 30.85 7.79
C LYS A 25 5.05 31.89 7.03
N GLY A 26 4.79 33.03 7.69
CA GLY A 26 4.21 34.21 7.01
C GLY A 26 2.83 34.00 6.35
N GLY A 27 2.04 33.01 6.82
CA GLY A 27 0.72 32.69 6.27
C GLY A 27 0.71 31.73 5.08
N THR A 28 1.88 31.28 4.59
CA THR A 28 1.96 30.26 3.52
C THR A 28 1.61 28.89 4.08
N PRO A 29 0.68 28.13 3.47
CA PRO A 29 0.32 26.80 3.93
C PRO A 29 1.54 25.88 4.03
N GLN A 30 1.63 25.12 5.13
CA GLN A 30 2.72 24.18 5.37
C GLN A 30 2.67 22.99 4.40
N THR A 31 1.50 22.64 3.88
CA THR A 31 1.26 21.49 3.02
C THR A 31 0.96 21.94 1.60
N PHE A 32 1.57 21.27 0.62
CA PHE A 32 1.19 21.32 -0.79
C PHE A 32 0.64 19.97 -1.22
N ARG A 33 -0.59 19.94 -1.72
CA ARG A 33 -1.30 18.73 -2.18
C ARG A 33 -1.15 18.59 -3.68
N LEU A 34 -0.23 17.70 -4.09
CA LEU A 34 -0.04 17.32 -5.49
C LEU A 34 -0.78 16.01 -5.74
N PHE A 35 -2.01 16.10 -6.19
CA PHE A 35 -2.83 14.94 -6.44
C PHE A 35 -2.83 14.56 -7.93
N GLY A 36 -3.25 13.35 -8.21
CA GLY A 36 -3.37 12.89 -9.59
C GLY A 36 -3.80 11.42 -9.63
N TYR A 37 -4.35 11.03 -10.74
CA TYR A 37 -4.83 9.67 -10.95
C TYR A 37 -3.69 8.67 -11.19
N ALA A 38 -4.03 7.39 -11.27
CA ALA A 38 -3.06 6.36 -11.63
C ALA A 38 -2.41 6.68 -13.00
N GLY A 39 -1.09 6.46 -13.11
CA GLY A 39 -0.35 6.69 -14.36
C GLY A 39 0.02 8.15 -14.69
N THR A 40 -0.30 9.12 -13.84
CA THR A 40 0.02 10.55 -14.08
C THR A 40 1.43 10.97 -13.66
N GLY A 41 2.24 10.06 -13.10
CA GLY A 41 3.66 10.31 -12.81
C GLY A 41 3.95 11.05 -11.50
N LYS A 42 3.02 11.11 -10.54
CA LYS A 42 3.17 11.78 -9.23
C LYS A 42 4.52 11.54 -8.54
N THR A 43 4.87 10.28 -8.33
CA THR A 43 6.11 9.91 -7.62
C THR A 43 7.37 10.31 -8.41
N THR A 44 7.32 10.26 -9.74
CA THR A 44 8.42 10.72 -10.61
C THR A 44 8.60 12.23 -10.46
N LEU A 45 7.50 12.98 -10.46
CA LEU A 45 7.51 14.45 -10.30
C LEU A 45 8.06 14.83 -8.92
N ALA A 46 7.57 14.18 -7.87
CA ALA A 46 8.05 14.43 -6.50
C ALA A 46 9.55 14.15 -6.33
N ARG A 47 10.08 13.12 -6.97
CA ARG A 47 11.51 12.85 -6.98
C ARG A 47 12.29 13.96 -7.70
N HIS A 48 11.77 14.48 -8.80
CA HIS A 48 12.39 15.60 -9.51
C HIS A 48 12.38 16.87 -8.66
N ILE A 49 11.27 17.19 -8.00
CA ILE A 49 11.17 18.28 -7.02
C ILE A 49 12.21 18.12 -5.92
N ALA A 50 12.32 16.94 -5.35
CA ALA A 50 13.27 16.66 -4.26
C ALA A 50 14.74 16.90 -4.64
N GLN A 51 15.10 16.69 -5.90
CA GLN A 51 16.46 16.96 -6.41
C GLN A 51 16.78 18.46 -6.51
N ALA A 52 15.77 19.31 -6.57
CA ALA A 52 15.92 20.76 -6.66
C ALA A 52 15.85 21.48 -5.30
N VAL A 53 15.58 20.77 -4.21
CA VAL A 53 15.46 21.34 -2.86
C VAL A 53 16.82 21.32 -2.16
N ASP A 54 17.25 22.47 -1.68
CA ASP A 54 18.43 22.58 -0.84
C ASP A 54 18.15 22.00 0.55
N GLY A 55 18.95 21.01 0.95
CA GLY A 55 18.82 20.37 2.26
C GLY A 55 18.26 18.94 2.19
N LYS A 56 17.93 18.42 3.35
CA LYS A 56 17.53 17.02 3.50
C LYS A 56 16.05 16.85 3.13
N VAL A 57 15.78 16.11 2.05
CA VAL A 57 14.42 15.68 1.71
C VAL A 57 14.18 14.27 2.23
N LEU A 58 13.05 14.08 2.91
CA LEU A 58 12.61 12.77 3.39
C LEU A 58 11.41 12.30 2.59
N PHE A 59 11.42 11.02 2.25
CA PHE A 59 10.30 10.34 1.59
C PHE A 59 9.61 9.40 2.56
N ALA A 60 8.30 9.45 2.62
CA ALA A 60 7.53 8.57 3.49
C ALA A 60 6.22 8.10 2.85
N ALA A 61 5.72 6.99 3.37
CA ALA A 61 4.40 6.47 3.07
C ALA A 61 3.74 5.92 4.33
N PHE A 62 2.43 5.70 4.28
CA PHE A 62 1.70 5.16 5.42
C PHE A 62 2.15 3.74 5.77
N THR A 63 2.36 2.86 4.77
CA THR A 63 2.78 1.47 4.97
C THR A 63 4.25 1.25 4.64
N GLY A 64 4.85 0.24 5.28
CA GLY A 64 6.22 -0.18 4.97
C GLY A 64 6.37 -0.65 3.52
N LYS A 65 5.36 -1.32 2.96
CA LYS A 65 5.36 -1.77 1.57
C LYS A 65 5.32 -0.60 0.59
N ALA A 66 4.48 0.41 0.82
CA ALA A 66 4.46 1.61 -0.01
C ALA A 66 5.82 2.33 0.03
N ALA A 67 6.47 2.41 1.20
CA ALA A 67 7.81 2.94 1.32
C ALA A 67 8.85 2.14 0.52
N LEU A 68 8.74 0.82 0.47
CA LEU A 68 9.59 -0.03 -0.36
C LEU A 68 9.35 0.23 -1.86
N VAL A 69 8.10 0.36 -2.29
CA VAL A 69 7.76 0.73 -3.68
C VAL A 69 8.34 2.10 -4.05
N MET A 70 8.29 3.08 -3.15
CA MET A 70 8.96 4.37 -3.37
C MET A 70 10.47 4.20 -3.56
N ARG A 71 11.12 3.33 -2.77
CA ARG A 71 12.57 3.05 -2.93
C ARG A 71 12.89 2.45 -4.29
N SER A 72 12.09 1.49 -4.77
CA SER A 72 12.27 0.88 -6.10
C SER A 72 12.10 1.88 -7.24
N LYS A 73 11.33 2.95 -7.01
CA LYS A 73 11.16 4.08 -7.94
C LYS A 73 12.22 5.18 -7.77
N GLY A 74 13.28 4.95 -6.96
CA GLY A 74 14.40 5.86 -6.78
C GLY A 74 14.21 6.93 -5.71
N CYS A 75 13.20 6.81 -4.83
CA CYS A 75 13.08 7.61 -3.61
C CYS A 75 13.93 6.99 -2.51
N GLU A 76 15.22 7.31 -2.51
CA GLU A 76 16.17 6.70 -1.59
C GLU A 76 15.74 6.88 -0.13
N ARG A 77 15.94 5.83 0.69
CA ARG A 77 15.64 5.82 2.13
C ARG A 77 14.20 6.14 2.49
N ALA A 78 13.25 6.02 1.55
CA ALA A 78 11.84 6.17 1.89
C ALA A 78 11.47 5.25 3.06
N SER A 79 10.64 5.73 4.00
CA SER A 79 10.30 5.03 5.24
C SER A 79 8.81 5.17 5.56
N THR A 80 8.34 4.60 6.65
CA THR A 80 6.96 4.87 7.09
C THR A 80 6.88 6.22 7.80
N ILE A 81 5.74 6.92 7.68
CA ILE A 81 5.49 8.16 8.42
C ILE A 81 5.76 7.95 9.91
N HIS A 82 5.20 6.88 10.50
CA HIS A 82 5.44 6.54 11.90
C HIS A 82 6.93 6.50 12.27
N SER A 83 7.79 6.00 11.39
CA SER A 83 9.22 5.93 11.69
C SER A 83 9.94 7.26 11.57
N LEU A 84 9.33 8.25 10.94
CA LEU A 84 9.88 9.60 10.85
C LEU A 84 9.57 10.45 12.06
N ILE A 85 8.45 10.19 12.76
CA ILE A 85 7.93 11.11 13.78
C ILE A 85 7.82 10.49 15.18
N TYR A 86 7.70 9.15 15.28
CA TYR A 86 7.50 8.49 16.58
C TYR A 86 8.68 7.67 17.02
N LYS A 87 8.85 7.64 18.34
CA LYS A 87 9.72 6.71 19.07
C LYS A 87 8.86 5.66 19.76
N THR A 88 9.22 4.40 19.62
CA THR A 88 8.53 3.32 20.34
C THR A 88 8.86 3.42 21.82
N ARG A 89 7.84 3.57 22.66
CA ARG A 89 7.99 3.47 24.11
C ARG A 89 8.05 1.99 24.48
N GLU A 90 9.10 1.59 25.17
CA GLU A 90 9.16 0.27 25.83
C GLU A 90 8.36 0.37 27.14
N SER A 91 7.03 0.51 27.03
CA SER A 91 6.15 0.37 28.18
C SER A 91 5.72 -1.09 28.30
N GLY A 92 5.64 -1.60 29.52
CA GLY A 92 5.14 -2.94 29.80
C GLY A 92 3.63 -3.10 29.55
N GLU A 93 2.99 -2.13 28.87
CA GLU A 93 1.55 -2.09 28.57
C GLU A 93 1.18 -2.93 27.35
N GLU A 94 -0.07 -3.34 27.28
CA GLU A 94 -0.61 -4.29 26.30
C GLU A 94 -0.49 -3.85 24.84
N VAL A 95 -0.40 -2.55 24.57
CA VAL A 95 -0.25 -1.97 23.24
C VAL A 95 1.03 -1.14 23.17
N PRO A 96 1.88 -1.30 22.12
CA PRO A 96 3.03 -0.41 21.96
C PRO A 96 2.54 1.03 21.86
N SER A 97 2.83 1.87 22.85
CA SER A 97 2.59 3.30 22.75
C SER A 97 3.69 3.95 21.91
N PHE A 98 3.28 4.91 21.10
CA PHE A 98 4.16 5.70 20.27
C PHE A 98 4.16 7.13 20.81
N ASP A 99 5.31 7.57 21.28
CA ASP A 99 5.47 8.96 21.69
C ASP A 99 6.00 9.77 20.50
N LEU A 100 5.45 10.97 20.33
CA LEU A 100 5.99 11.93 19.37
C LEU A 100 7.44 12.25 19.80
N TRP A 101 8.36 12.23 18.84
CA TRP A 101 9.76 12.39 19.12
C TRP A 101 10.24 13.75 18.63
N ASP A 102 10.47 14.73 19.53
CA ASP A 102 10.85 16.08 19.18
C ASP A 102 12.14 16.17 18.33
N ASP A 103 13.13 15.29 18.58
CA ASP A 103 14.36 15.18 17.78
C ASP A 103 14.26 14.11 16.67
N ALA A 104 13.04 13.87 16.18
CA ALA A 104 12.79 12.92 15.11
C ALA A 104 13.52 13.29 13.81
N PRO A 105 13.71 12.33 12.90
CA PRO A 105 14.23 12.64 11.57
C PRO A 105 13.44 13.72 10.84
N ALA A 106 12.13 13.81 11.09
CA ALA A 106 11.24 14.82 10.53
C ALA A 106 11.67 16.24 10.86
N SER A 107 12.07 16.53 12.12
CA SER A 107 12.42 17.89 12.56
C SER A 107 13.66 18.49 11.84
N LYS A 108 14.46 17.65 11.20
CA LYS A 108 15.72 18.02 10.51
C LYS A 108 15.59 18.03 8.99
N ALA A 109 14.37 17.91 8.47
CA ALA A 109 14.13 17.91 7.04
C ALA A 109 13.88 19.31 6.48
N ALA A 110 14.30 19.55 5.25
CA ALA A 110 13.93 20.74 4.48
C ALA A 110 12.57 20.56 3.79
N LEU A 111 12.24 19.30 3.46
CA LEU A 111 10.96 18.91 2.85
C LEU A 111 10.67 17.46 3.23
N ILE A 112 9.40 17.16 3.49
CA ILE A 112 8.91 15.78 3.62
C ILE A 112 7.92 15.51 2.49
N VAL A 113 8.18 14.45 1.72
CA VAL A 113 7.31 13.97 0.64
C VAL A 113 6.54 12.77 1.16
N ILE A 114 5.22 12.84 1.17
CA ILE A 114 4.33 11.76 1.60
C ILE A 114 3.63 11.18 0.37
N ASP A 115 3.80 9.89 0.12
CA ASP A 115 3.04 9.18 -0.93
C ASP A 115 1.90 8.34 -0.31
N GLU A 116 0.87 8.04 -1.10
CA GLU A 116 -0.34 7.34 -0.67
C GLU A 116 -1.01 8.02 0.54
N CYS A 117 -1.16 9.34 0.49
CA CYS A 117 -1.65 10.16 1.61
C CYS A 117 -3.12 9.88 1.98
N SER A 118 -3.88 9.19 1.13
CA SER A 118 -5.27 8.81 1.38
C SER A 118 -5.46 7.94 2.63
N MET A 119 -4.41 7.29 3.10
CA MET A 119 -4.44 6.43 4.29
C MET A 119 -4.08 7.17 5.60
N VAL A 120 -3.71 8.44 5.53
CA VAL A 120 -3.31 9.22 6.73
C VAL A 120 -4.55 9.76 7.42
N ASP A 121 -4.78 9.31 8.66
CA ASP A 121 -5.87 9.81 9.50
C ASP A 121 -5.55 11.18 10.14
N ALA A 122 -6.52 11.71 10.87
CA ALA A 122 -6.41 13.05 11.45
C ALA A 122 -5.37 13.15 12.58
N GLU A 123 -5.12 12.09 13.34
CA GLU A 123 -4.14 12.07 14.41
C GLU A 123 -2.72 12.11 13.84
N LEU A 124 -2.41 11.14 12.98
CA LEU A 124 -1.10 11.04 12.31
C LEU A 124 -0.79 12.28 11.47
N GLY A 125 -1.80 12.86 10.82
CA GLY A 125 -1.66 14.09 10.03
C GLY A 125 -1.30 15.30 10.90
N ARG A 126 -1.97 15.50 12.05
CA ARG A 126 -1.66 16.57 12.99
C ARG A 126 -0.26 16.41 13.59
N ASP A 127 0.11 15.20 13.98
CA ASP A 127 1.42 14.91 14.55
C ASP A 127 2.54 15.20 13.53
N LEU A 128 2.34 14.81 12.27
CA LEU A 128 3.28 15.13 11.21
C LEU A 128 3.40 16.64 10.96
N MET A 129 2.28 17.36 11.00
CA MET A 129 2.23 18.83 10.83
C MET A 129 2.90 19.59 11.98
N SER A 130 2.91 19.03 13.20
CA SER A 130 3.47 19.69 14.39
C SER A 130 4.98 19.98 14.29
N PHE A 131 5.70 19.28 13.42
CA PHE A 131 7.12 19.55 13.16
C PHE A 131 7.39 20.86 12.40
N GLY A 132 6.35 21.52 11.85
CA GLY A 132 6.50 22.77 11.12
C GLY A 132 7.31 22.69 9.82
N VAL A 133 7.63 21.48 9.35
CA VAL A 133 8.38 21.23 8.12
C VAL A 133 7.45 21.24 6.92
N PRO A 134 7.85 21.83 5.77
CA PRO A 134 7.08 21.75 4.53
C PRO A 134 6.72 20.30 4.14
N LEU A 135 5.45 20.06 3.79
CA LEU A 135 4.93 18.76 3.39
C LEU A 135 4.45 18.79 1.94
N LEU A 136 5.07 18.02 1.07
CA LEU A 136 4.55 17.73 -0.26
C LEU A 136 3.79 16.39 -0.18
N VAL A 137 2.47 16.41 -0.27
CA VAL A 137 1.65 15.22 -0.16
C VAL A 137 1.12 14.79 -1.53
N LEU A 138 1.36 13.53 -1.86
CA LEU A 138 0.93 12.90 -3.09
C LEU A 138 -0.27 12.02 -2.78
N GLY A 139 -1.33 12.17 -3.55
CA GLY A 139 -2.56 11.41 -3.36
C GLY A 139 -3.27 11.12 -4.66
N ASP A 140 -4.21 10.22 -4.55
CA ASP A 140 -5.16 9.91 -5.61
C ASP A 140 -6.57 9.96 -5.01
N PRO A 141 -7.35 11.01 -5.32
CA PRO A 141 -8.67 11.21 -4.70
C PRO A 141 -9.70 10.16 -5.12
N ALA A 142 -9.41 9.39 -6.19
CA ALA A 142 -10.27 8.30 -6.63
C ALA A 142 -10.02 6.98 -5.89
N GLN A 143 -8.93 6.89 -5.08
CA GLN A 143 -8.68 5.71 -4.25
C GLN A 143 -9.54 5.69 -2.98
N LEU A 144 -9.57 4.51 -2.34
CA LEU A 144 -10.25 4.33 -1.06
C LEU A 144 -9.65 5.22 0.03
N PRO A 145 -10.50 5.89 0.84
CA PRO A 145 -10.07 6.55 2.05
C PRO A 145 -9.63 5.53 3.12
N PRO A 146 -9.06 5.96 4.27
CA PRO A 146 -8.77 5.08 5.39
C PRO A 146 -10.04 4.43 5.93
N ILE A 147 -9.91 3.25 6.55
CA ILE A 147 -11.05 2.48 7.10
C ILE A 147 -11.70 3.21 8.27
N GLN A 148 -10.92 3.98 9.03
CA GLN A 148 -11.40 4.79 10.16
C GLN A 148 -11.03 6.25 9.95
N GLY A 149 -12.03 7.12 10.03
CA GLY A 149 -11.88 8.57 9.80
C GLY A 149 -11.76 8.96 8.32
N GLY A 150 -11.84 10.26 8.03
CA GLY A 150 -11.52 10.83 6.72
C GLY A 150 -10.02 10.89 6.49
N GLY A 151 -9.58 10.94 5.25
CA GLY A 151 -8.17 11.15 4.92
C GLY A 151 -7.75 12.59 5.20
N PHE A 152 -6.90 12.81 6.18
CA PHE A 152 -6.52 14.15 6.65
C PHE A 152 -6.07 15.10 5.53
N PHE A 153 -5.38 14.55 4.53
CA PHE A 153 -4.89 15.35 3.41
C PHE A 153 -5.83 15.35 2.20
N THR A 154 -6.84 14.46 2.17
CA THR A 154 -7.75 14.31 1.02
C THR A 154 -9.10 15.00 1.21
N ASP A 155 -9.37 15.57 2.38
CA ASP A 155 -10.62 16.29 2.69
C ASP A 155 -10.63 17.73 2.16
N THR A 156 -9.55 18.17 1.52
CA THR A 156 -9.39 19.50 0.96
C THR A 156 -9.04 19.40 -0.51
N GLU A 157 -9.46 20.37 -1.30
CA GLU A 157 -9.09 20.48 -2.72
C GLU A 157 -7.56 20.48 -2.90
N PRO A 158 -7.05 19.81 -3.93
CA PRO A 158 -5.62 19.79 -4.23
C PRO A 158 -5.11 21.16 -4.70
N ASP A 159 -3.87 21.50 -4.32
CA ASP A 159 -3.18 22.69 -4.84
C ASP A 159 -2.76 22.50 -6.31
N ALA A 160 -2.52 21.25 -6.71
CA ALA A 160 -2.33 20.88 -8.11
C ALA A 160 -2.89 19.47 -8.37
N MET A 161 -3.60 19.32 -9.49
CA MET A 161 -4.21 18.04 -9.90
C MET A 161 -3.68 17.58 -11.25
N LEU A 162 -3.01 16.42 -11.27
CA LEU A 162 -2.54 15.78 -12.49
C LEU A 162 -3.64 14.87 -13.05
N THR A 163 -4.26 15.32 -14.14
CA THR A 163 -5.34 14.58 -14.81
C THR A 163 -4.86 13.92 -16.10
N GLU A 164 -3.79 14.45 -16.71
CA GLU A 164 -3.23 13.90 -17.93
C GLU A 164 -2.45 12.61 -17.66
N VAL A 165 -2.86 11.55 -18.31
CA VAL A 165 -2.13 10.29 -18.32
C VAL A 165 -1.06 10.39 -19.41
N HIS A 166 0.17 9.98 -19.11
CA HIS A 166 1.23 9.92 -20.12
C HIS A 166 0.77 9.14 -21.35
N ARG A 167 1.13 9.58 -22.57
CA ARG A 167 0.72 8.93 -23.82
C ARG A 167 0.95 7.42 -23.82
N GLN A 168 2.09 6.97 -23.31
CA GLN A 168 2.40 5.54 -23.16
C GLN A 168 1.48 4.82 -22.15
N ALA A 169 0.92 5.53 -21.17
CA ALA A 169 -0.02 4.98 -20.21
C ALA A 169 -1.48 5.06 -20.72
N ALA A 170 -1.79 6.01 -21.61
CA ALA A 170 -3.14 6.16 -22.17
C ALA A 170 -3.56 4.96 -23.04
N ASP A 171 -2.62 4.25 -23.64
CA ASP A 171 -2.87 3.02 -24.39
C ASP A 171 -2.97 1.78 -23.51
N ASN A 172 -2.66 1.90 -22.22
CA ASN A 172 -2.74 0.79 -21.28
C ASN A 172 -4.22 0.50 -20.95
N PRO A 173 -4.73 -0.72 -21.21
CA PRO A 173 -6.12 -1.09 -20.94
C PRO A 173 -6.52 -0.96 -19.48
N ILE A 174 -5.60 -1.18 -18.54
CA ILE A 174 -5.84 -1.02 -17.10
C ILE A 174 -6.15 0.45 -16.78
N ILE A 175 -5.38 1.36 -17.35
CA ILE A 175 -5.60 2.80 -17.14
C ILE A 175 -6.94 3.24 -17.75
N ARG A 176 -7.27 2.77 -18.97
CA ARG A 176 -8.59 3.04 -19.58
C ARG A 176 -9.72 2.53 -18.71
N LEU A 177 -9.61 1.29 -18.23
CA LEU A 177 -10.62 0.70 -17.35
C LEU A 177 -10.77 1.49 -16.05
N SER A 178 -9.65 1.96 -15.47
CA SER A 178 -9.68 2.79 -14.27
C SER A 178 -10.36 4.15 -14.52
N MET A 179 -10.21 4.74 -15.72
CA MET A 179 -10.92 5.95 -16.12
C MET A 179 -12.43 5.69 -16.25
N ASP A 180 -12.82 4.59 -16.91
CA ASP A 180 -14.23 4.20 -17.05
C ASP A 180 -14.90 4.05 -15.70
N ILE A 181 -14.25 3.36 -14.76
CA ILE A 181 -14.74 3.20 -13.38
C ILE A 181 -14.92 4.57 -12.72
N ARG A 182 -13.91 5.45 -12.81
CA ARG A 182 -13.98 6.78 -12.21
C ARG A 182 -15.09 7.65 -12.77
N GLU A 183 -15.42 7.48 -14.05
CA GLU A 183 -16.49 8.20 -14.73
C GLU A 183 -17.87 7.52 -14.55
N GLY A 184 -17.94 6.46 -13.72
CA GLY A 184 -19.18 5.75 -13.43
C GLY A 184 -19.67 4.82 -14.53
N ARG A 185 -18.80 4.54 -15.53
CA ARG A 185 -19.16 3.59 -16.59
C ARG A 185 -19.08 2.15 -16.07
N GLU A 186 -20.02 1.34 -16.51
CA GLU A 186 -20.05 -0.08 -16.15
C GLU A 186 -18.93 -0.85 -16.85
N LEU A 187 -18.38 -1.83 -16.13
CA LEU A 187 -17.42 -2.78 -16.68
C LEU A 187 -18.13 -3.76 -17.61
N LYS A 188 -17.81 -3.71 -18.90
CA LYS A 188 -18.37 -4.63 -19.88
C LYS A 188 -17.50 -5.87 -20.01
N PRO A 189 -18.07 -7.09 -19.97
CA PRO A 189 -17.31 -8.30 -20.30
C PRO A 189 -16.63 -8.17 -21.66
N GLY A 190 -15.37 -8.62 -21.72
CA GLY A 190 -14.57 -8.54 -22.95
C GLY A 190 -13.07 -8.62 -22.67
N VAL A 191 -12.29 -8.69 -23.76
CA VAL A 191 -10.82 -8.73 -23.74
C VAL A 191 -10.28 -7.42 -24.29
N TYR A 192 -9.39 -6.79 -23.52
CA TYR A 192 -8.81 -5.48 -23.80
C TYR A 192 -7.28 -5.59 -23.72
N GLY A 193 -6.63 -6.18 -24.74
CA GLY A 193 -5.22 -6.53 -24.70
C GLY A 193 -4.92 -7.54 -23.59
N GLU A 194 -4.02 -7.22 -22.68
CA GLU A 194 -3.66 -8.05 -21.52
C GLU A 194 -4.68 -7.95 -20.35
N THR A 195 -5.74 -7.15 -20.51
CA THR A 195 -6.78 -6.97 -19.51
C THR A 195 -8.07 -7.63 -20.00
N GLN A 196 -8.79 -8.28 -19.09
CA GLN A 196 -10.10 -8.88 -19.40
C GLN A 196 -11.11 -8.66 -18.28
N VAL A 197 -12.36 -8.57 -18.65
CA VAL A 197 -13.51 -8.58 -17.75
C VAL A 197 -14.33 -9.81 -18.09
N VAL A 198 -14.53 -10.71 -17.13
CA VAL A 198 -15.20 -12.01 -17.35
C VAL A 198 -16.25 -12.28 -16.29
N GLY A 199 -17.31 -12.99 -16.69
CA GLY A 199 -18.27 -13.56 -15.73
C GLY A 199 -17.63 -14.68 -14.91
N ARG A 200 -18.16 -14.95 -13.71
CA ARG A 200 -17.65 -16.03 -12.85
C ARG A 200 -17.69 -17.40 -13.49
N GLN A 201 -18.71 -17.66 -14.33
CA GLN A 201 -18.87 -18.92 -15.06
C GLN A 201 -17.82 -19.11 -16.17
N ASP A 202 -17.27 -18.02 -16.70
CA ASP A 202 -16.35 -18.02 -17.83
C ASP A 202 -14.88 -17.93 -17.35
N LEU A 203 -14.67 -17.83 -16.04
CA LEU A 203 -13.35 -17.72 -15.46
C LEU A 203 -12.60 -19.06 -15.50
N ASP A 204 -11.45 -19.08 -16.17
CA ASP A 204 -10.54 -20.21 -16.07
C ASP A 204 -9.89 -20.27 -14.66
N PRO A 205 -10.10 -21.37 -13.90
CA PRO A 205 -9.49 -21.54 -12.58
C PRO A 205 -7.95 -21.46 -12.60
N ALA A 206 -7.30 -21.89 -13.68
CA ALA A 206 -5.85 -21.81 -13.82
C ALA A 206 -5.38 -20.35 -13.77
N ARG A 207 -6.14 -19.44 -14.39
CA ARG A 207 -5.86 -18.02 -14.38
C ARG A 207 -5.73 -17.42 -12.97
N VAL A 208 -6.54 -17.92 -12.02
CA VAL A 208 -6.51 -17.48 -10.61
C VAL A 208 -5.26 -18.00 -9.90
N LEU A 209 -4.86 -19.24 -10.20
CA LEU A 209 -3.68 -19.86 -9.60
C LEU A 209 -2.36 -19.25 -10.08
N ASP A 210 -2.33 -18.79 -11.34
CA ASP A 210 -1.14 -18.23 -11.99
C ASP A 210 -0.92 -16.75 -11.69
N ALA A 211 -1.95 -16.04 -11.20
CA ALA A 211 -1.85 -14.62 -10.89
C ALA A 211 -0.81 -14.34 -9.79
N ASP A 212 -0.08 -13.23 -9.92
CA ASP A 212 0.82 -12.75 -8.88
C ASP A 212 0.05 -12.43 -7.60
N GLN A 213 -1.17 -11.87 -7.76
CA GLN A 213 -2.03 -11.56 -6.63
C GLN A 213 -3.51 -11.66 -6.99
N VAL A 214 -4.28 -12.24 -6.07
CA VAL A 214 -5.75 -12.26 -6.12
C VAL A 214 -6.30 -11.26 -5.11
N LEU A 215 -7.25 -10.44 -5.55
CA LEU A 215 -7.90 -9.41 -4.74
C LEU A 215 -9.40 -9.67 -4.60
N VAL A 216 -9.92 -9.42 -3.39
CA VAL A 216 -11.33 -9.57 -3.04
C VAL A 216 -11.79 -8.41 -2.13
N GLY A 217 -13.08 -8.32 -1.84
CA GLY A 217 -13.62 -7.29 -0.95
C GLY A 217 -13.61 -7.68 0.53
N ARG A 218 -14.15 -8.85 0.82
CA ARG A 218 -14.52 -9.26 2.17
C ARG A 218 -13.48 -10.19 2.79
N ASN A 219 -13.28 -10.07 4.10
CA ASN A 219 -12.38 -10.97 4.84
C ASN A 219 -12.86 -12.44 4.83
N ALA A 220 -14.18 -12.67 4.80
CA ALA A 220 -14.73 -14.02 4.68
C ALA A 220 -14.33 -14.65 3.34
N THR A 221 -14.52 -13.93 2.22
CA THR A 221 -14.09 -14.36 0.87
C THR A 221 -12.58 -14.58 0.83
N ARG A 222 -11.80 -13.67 1.38
CA ARG A 222 -10.34 -13.78 1.46
C ARG A 222 -9.90 -15.08 2.15
N ARG A 223 -10.48 -15.40 3.32
CA ARG A 223 -10.16 -16.63 4.06
C ARG A 223 -10.54 -17.88 3.25
N ALA A 224 -11.76 -17.93 2.73
CA ALA A 224 -12.24 -19.06 1.94
C ALA A 224 -11.38 -19.29 0.68
N TYR A 225 -10.99 -18.22 -0.01
CA TYR A 225 -10.18 -18.32 -1.22
C TYR A 225 -8.71 -18.68 -0.92
N ASN A 226 -8.13 -18.18 0.17
CA ASN A 226 -6.81 -18.62 0.62
C ASN A 226 -6.79 -20.12 0.90
N ALA A 227 -7.78 -20.65 1.62
CA ALA A 227 -7.90 -22.08 1.88
C ALA A 227 -8.05 -22.88 0.59
N ARG A 228 -8.92 -22.45 -0.34
CA ARG A 228 -9.11 -23.11 -1.64
C ARG A 228 -7.85 -23.06 -2.50
N MET A 229 -7.14 -21.95 -2.55
CA MET A 229 -5.88 -21.83 -3.31
C MET A 229 -4.80 -22.76 -2.75
N ARG A 230 -4.68 -22.85 -1.43
CA ARG A 230 -3.77 -23.81 -0.77
C ARG A 230 -4.10 -25.25 -1.15
N GLN A 231 -5.38 -25.63 -1.04
CA GLN A 231 -5.84 -26.96 -1.42
C GLN A 231 -5.51 -27.28 -2.90
N ARG A 232 -5.75 -26.33 -3.82
CA ARG A 232 -5.43 -26.50 -5.24
C ARG A 232 -3.93 -26.60 -5.52
N ARG A 233 -3.09 -26.05 -4.63
CA ARG A 233 -1.62 -26.16 -4.67
C ARG A 233 -1.09 -27.40 -3.96
N GLY A 234 -1.99 -28.29 -3.45
CA GLY A 234 -1.62 -29.55 -2.79
C GLY A 234 -1.32 -29.42 -1.31
N PHE A 235 -1.60 -28.28 -0.68
CA PHE A 235 -1.47 -28.13 0.78
C PHE A 235 -2.74 -28.65 1.46
N ALA A 236 -2.64 -29.77 2.16
CA ALA A 236 -3.80 -30.40 2.81
C ALA A 236 -4.00 -29.94 4.27
N ASP A 237 -2.93 -29.51 4.93
CA ASP A 237 -2.94 -29.09 6.34
C ASP A 237 -3.30 -27.60 6.47
N GLU A 238 -3.95 -27.22 7.56
CA GLU A 238 -4.22 -25.80 7.89
C GLU A 238 -2.96 -25.03 8.26
N MET A 239 -1.90 -25.74 8.71
CA MET A 239 -0.64 -25.11 9.09
C MET A 239 0.22 -24.77 7.87
N PRO A 240 1.06 -23.72 7.96
CA PRO A 240 1.96 -23.34 6.89
C PRO A 240 2.92 -24.47 6.49
N ALA A 241 3.15 -24.60 5.20
CA ALA A 241 4.08 -25.55 4.61
C ALA A 241 5.13 -24.85 3.75
N THR A 242 6.21 -25.55 3.40
CA THR A 242 7.24 -25.02 2.48
C THR A 242 6.60 -24.62 1.16
N GLY A 243 6.88 -23.39 0.71
CA GLY A 243 6.30 -22.80 -0.50
C GLY A 243 5.03 -22.00 -0.26
N ASP A 244 4.43 -22.04 0.92
CA ASP A 244 3.27 -21.19 1.23
C ASP A 244 3.62 -19.69 1.12
N LYS A 245 2.68 -18.93 0.55
CA LYS A 245 2.72 -17.47 0.47
C LYS A 245 2.01 -16.87 1.68
N LEU A 246 2.73 -16.03 2.40
CA LEU A 246 2.26 -15.39 3.62
C LEU A 246 2.26 -13.88 3.49
N VAL A 247 1.36 -13.21 4.21
CA VAL A 247 1.35 -11.75 4.38
C VAL A 247 1.68 -11.41 5.83
N CYS A 248 2.61 -10.48 6.02
CA CYS A 248 2.93 -9.95 7.33
C CYS A 248 1.80 -9.05 7.82
N LEU A 249 1.36 -9.21 9.07
CA LEU A 249 0.28 -8.44 9.66
C LEU A 249 0.77 -7.38 10.66
N ARG A 250 1.99 -7.50 11.15
CA ARG A 250 2.55 -6.59 12.15
C ARG A 250 3.98 -6.18 11.84
N ASN A 251 4.28 -4.89 12.00
CA ASN A 251 5.63 -4.38 11.79
C ASN A 251 6.62 -4.92 12.84
N ASN A 252 7.79 -5.37 12.38
CA ASN A 252 8.96 -5.62 13.21
C ASN A 252 10.20 -5.09 12.50
N LYS A 253 10.58 -3.82 12.80
CA LYS A 253 11.68 -3.13 12.12
C LYS A 253 13.02 -3.83 12.33
N ARG A 254 13.26 -4.45 13.52
CA ARG A 254 14.52 -5.17 13.81
C ARG A 254 14.72 -6.36 12.88
N LYS A 255 13.62 -7.01 12.48
CA LYS A 255 13.62 -8.15 11.53
C LYS A 255 13.35 -7.74 10.08
N GLY A 256 13.13 -6.46 9.80
CA GLY A 256 12.76 -5.99 8.45
C GLY A 256 11.36 -6.44 8.01
N LEU A 257 10.46 -6.72 8.96
CA LEU A 257 9.08 -7.08 8.69
C LEU A 257 8.21 -5.83 8.61
N PHE A 258 7.42 -5.75 7.56
CA PHE A 258 6.48 -4.65 7.34
C PHE A 258 5.07 -5.19 7.10
N ASN A 259 4.08 -4.56 7.71
CA ASN A 259 2.68 -4.92 7.52
C ASN A 259 2.32 -4.80 6.02
N GLY A 260 1.67 -5.83 5.49
CA GLY A 260 1.32 -5.96 4.08
C GLY A 260 2.42 -6.56 3.19
N ALA A 261 3.66 -6.71 3.67
CA ALA A 261 4.72 -7.36 2.91
C ALA A 261 4.47 -8.87 2.75
N LEU A 262 4.76 -9.37 1.55
CA LEU A 262 4.57 -10.76 1.18
C LEU A 262 5.87 -11.56 1.37
N TRP A 263 5.70 -12.80 1.81
CA TRP A 263 6.79 -13.70 2.15
C TRP A 263 6.45 -15.12 1.71
N SER A 264 7.47 -15.88 1.34
CA SER A 264 7.35 -17.31 1.04
C SER A 264 8.03 -18.14 2.13
N VAL A 265 7.40 -19.23 2.52
CA VAL A 265 7.98 -20.22 3.47
C VAL A 265 9.08 -21.00 2.76
N LYS A 266 10.33 -20.84 3.21
CA LYS A 266 11.51 -21.40 2.52
C LYS A 266 11.80 -22.85 2.90
N GLU A 267 11.61 -23.18 4.16
CA GLU A 267 11.97 -24.48 4.74
C GLU A 267 10.77 -25.06 5.50
N LYS A 268 10.74 -26.37 5.71
CA LYS A 268 9.68 -27.03 6.47
C LYS A 268 9.51 -26.39 7.83
N PRO A 269 8.33 -25.87 8.16
CA PRO A 269 8.06 -25.29 9.46
C PRO A 269 8.22 -26.33 10.59
N THR A 270 8.62 -25.87 11.76
CA THR A 270 8.70 -26.70 12.96
C THR A 270 7.62 -26.24 13.94
N THR A 271 6.63 -27.08 14.15
CA THR A 271 5.57 -26.82 15.14
C THR A 271 6.09 -27.12 16.54
N ARG A 272 5.87 -26.18 17.44
CA ARG A 272 6.09 -26.29 18.88
C ARG A 272 4.73 -26.17 19.57
N ARG A 273 4.69 -26.35 20.91
CA ARG A 273 3.45 -26.27 21.67
C ARG A 273 2.68 -24.95 21.44
N ASP A 274 3.39 -23.82 21.49
CA ASP A 274 2.79 -22.49 21.50
C ASP A 274 3.09 -21.66 20.23
N PHE A 275 3.93 -22.18 19.32
CA PHE A 275 4.31 -21.44 18.11
C PHE A 275 4.82 -22.35 16.99
N ILE A 276 4.78 -21.81 15.78
CA ILE A 276 5.38 -22.39 14.58
C ILE A 276 6.63 -21.58 14.25
N SER A 277 7.78 -22.26 14.20
CA SER A 277 9.03 -21.65 13.75
C SER A 277 9.18 -21.83 12.26
N MET A 278 9.37 -20.74 11.52
CA MET A 278 9.49 -20.74 10.07
C MET A 278 10.69 -19.92 9.61
N ARG A 279 11.28 -20.31 8.50
CA ARG A 279 12.22 -19.46 7.75
C ARG A 279 11.52 -18.91 6.52
N LEU A 280 11.46 -17.59 6.43
CA LEU A 280 10.75 -16.87 5.37
C LEU A 280 11.73 -16.17 4.44
N LYS A 281 11.37 -16.08 3.15
CA LYS A 281 12.04 -15.30 2.12
C LYS A 281 11.09 -14.20 1.64
N PRO A 282 11.56 -12.95 1.42
CA PRO A 282 10.73 -11.92 0.79
C PRO A 282 10.24 -12.37 -0.58
N ASP A 283 8.97 -12.11 -0.87
CA ASP A 283 8.34 -12.44 -2.16
C ASP A 283 8.35 -11.23 -3.12
N ASP A 284 8.57 -10.03 -2.59
CA ASP A 284 8.46 -8.75 -3.30
C ASP A 284 9.72 -8.38 -4.10
N GLY A 285 10.61 -9.33 -4.41
CA GLY A 285 11.84 -9.06 -5.18
C GLY A 285 12.92 -8.28 -4.43
N PHE A 286 12.68 -7.88 -3.19
CA PHE A 286 13.72 -7.25 -2.36
C PHE A 286 14.75 -8.29 -1.94
N ALA A 287 16.01 -8.07 -2.36
CA ALA A 287 17.14 -8.91 -2.01
C ALA A 287 17.38 -8.88 -0.49
N GLY A 288 16.69 -9.74 0.24
CA GLY A 288 16.83 -9.92 1.68
C GLY A 288 17.31 -11.33 2.00
N LYS A 289 18.18 -11.45 3.01
CA LYS A 289 18.48 -12.75 3.62
C LYS A 289 17.19 -13.29 4.23
N GLY A 290 16.90 -14.59 4.02
CA GLY A 290 15.76 -15.23 4.68
C GLY A 290 15.82 -15.02 6.20
N ILE A 291 14.66 -14.77 6.80
CA ILE A 291 14.52 -14.49 8.23
C ILE A 291 13.85 -15.66 8.95
N LYS A 292 14.18 -15.82 10.21
CA LYS A 292 13.49 -16.77 11.10
C LYS A 292 12.43 -16.03 11.90
N VAL A 293 11.21 -16.56 11.90
CA VAL A 293 10.05 -16.04 12.63
C VAL A 293 9.45 -17.13 13.52
N SER A 294 8.76 -16.69 14.56
CA SER A 294 7.94 -17.54 15.42
C SER A 294 6.53 -16.97 15.42
N VAL A 295 5.57 -17.76 14.98
CA VAL A 295 4.18 -17.32 14.75
C VAL A 295 3.24 -18.23 15.52
N ARG A 296 2.23 -17.69 16.15
CA ARG A 296 1.23 -18.51 16.85
C ARG A 296 0.34 -19.24 15.85
N PRO A 297 -0.05 -20.52 16.13
CA PRO A 297 -0.94 -21.29 15.27
C PRO A 297 -2.27 -20.59 14.99
N GLU A 298 -2.79 -19.83 15.96
CA GLU A 298 -4.06 -19.12 15.87
C GLU A 298 -4.08 -18.06 14.77
N CYS A 299 -2.92 -17.62 14.31
CA CYS A 299 -2.82 -16.77 13.12
C CYS A 299 -3.39 -17.44 11.86
N PHE A 300 -3.31 -18.76 11.77
CA PHE A 300 -3.71 -19.55 10.59
C PHE A 300 -5.04 -20.26 10.77
N THR A 301 -5.36 -20.68 12.00
CA THR A 301 -6.63 -21.36 12.33
C THR A 301 -7.75 -20.38 12.70
N GLY A 302 -7.43 -19.12 12.90
CA GLY A 302 -8.34 -18.11 13.44
C GLY A 302 -8.25 -18.01 14.96
N GLY A 303 -8.81 -16.93 15.51
CA GLY A 303 -8.84 -16.69 16.97
C GLY A 303 -7.60 -16.01 17.52
N ILE A 304 -6.72 -15.46 16.67
CA ILE A 304 -5.56 -14.70 17.17
C ILE A 304 -5.99 -13.46 17.97
N GLU A 305 -7.14 -12.89 17.64
CA GLU A 305 -7.72 -11.76 18.35
C GLU A 305 -8.12 -12.11 19.79
N ASP A 306 -8.47 -13.38 20.05
CA ASP A 306 -8.86 -13.88 21.36
C ASP A 306 -7.66 -14.19 22.27
N VAL A 307 -6.44 -14.21 21.68
CA VAL A 307 -5.21 -14.41 22.44
C VAL A 307 -4.77 -13.11 23.08
N GLU A 308 -4.56 -13.14 24.40
CA GLU A 308 -4.08 -11.98 25.17
C GLU A 308 -2.83 -11.37 24.55
N TRP A 309 -2.77 -10.03 24.52
CA TRP A 309 -1.64 -9.30 23.93
C TRP A 309 -0.29 -9.70 24.55
N MET A 310 -0.25 -9.90 25.86
CA MET A 310 0.96 -10.32 26.59
C MET A 310 1.54 -11.63 26.06
N MET A 311 0.68 -12.56 25.61
CA MET A 311 1.10 -13.84 25.05
C MET A 311 1.55 -13.72 23.58
N ARG A 312 0.92 -12.82 22.79
CA ARG A 312 1.21 -12.70 21.36
C ARG A 312 2.28 -11.66 21.02
N LYS A 313 2.60 -10.70 21.91
CA LYS A 313 3.58 -9.64 21.66
C LYS A 313 4.99 -10.14 21.31
N HIS A 314 5.35 -11.33 21.76
CA HIS A 314 6.65 -11.95 21.53
C HIS A 314 6.76 -12.71 20.20
N TYR A 315 5.64 -12.88 19.49
CA TYR A 315 5.56 -13.61 18.23
C TYR A 315 5.27 -12.65 17.06
N GLU A 316 5.70 -13.01 15.88
CA GLU A 316 5.29 -12.32 14.66
C GLU A 316 3.89 -12.75 14.26
N GLU A 317 3.18 -11.89 13.53
CA GLU A 317 1.84 -12.16 13.04
C GLU A 317 1.84 -12.26 11.52
N PHE A 318 1.34 -13.37 11.00
CA PHE A 318 1.22 -13.67 9.57
C PHE A 318 -0.11 -14.32 9.28
N ASP A 319 -0.58 -14.19 8.04
CA ASP A 319 -1.71 -14.92 7.49
C ASP A 319 -1.37 -15.37 6.07
N TYR A 320 -2.20 -16.19 5.44
CA TYR A 320 -2.01 -16.56 4.04
C TYR A 320 -2.16 -15.36 3.11
N GLY A 321 -1.22 -15.24 2.16
CA GLY A 321 -1.06 -14.08 1.29
C GLY A 321 -1.45 -14.30 -0.17
N TYR A 322 -2.02 -15.46 -0.53
CA TYR A 322 -2.47 -15.70 -1.91
C TYR A 322 -3.60 -14.78 -2.32
N VAL A 323 -4.50 -14.48 -1.40
CA VAL A 323 -5.64 -13.60 -1.60
C VAL A 323 -5.62 -12.51 -0.55
N LEU A 324 -5.70 -11.25 -0.97
CA LEU A 324 -5.77 -10.08 -0.12
C LEU A 324 -7.09 -9.33 -0.34
N THR A 325 -7.51 -8.54 0.63
CA THR A 325 -8.57 -7.55 0.38
C THR A 325 -7.99 -6.36 -0.36
N VAL A 326 -8.82 -5.66 -1.16
CA VAL A 326 -8.42 -4.42 -1.85
C VAL A 326 -7.89 -3.40 -0.84
N HIS A 327 -8.48 -3.27 0.34
CA HIS A 327 -7.97 -2.38 1.40
C HIS A 327 -6.54 -2.75 1.83
N LYS A 328 -6.25 -4.06 2.01
CA LYS A 328 -4.89 -4.50 2.36
C LYS A 328 -3.89 -4.39 1.21
N SER A 329 -4.36 -4.24 -0.02
CA SER A 329 -3.51 -4.07 -1.21
C SER A 329 -3.09 -2.62 -1.46
N GLN A 330 -3.64 -1.64 -0.72
CA GLN A 330 -3.25 -0.23 -0.86
C GLN A 330 -1.75 -0.05 -0.67
N GLY A 331 -1.14 0.82 -1.48
CA GLY A 331 0.31 1.01 -1.54
C GLY A 331 1.09 -0.15 -2.18
N SER A 332 0.41 -1.18 -2.71
CA SER A 332 1.01 -2.32 -3.41
C SER A 332 0.67 -2.32 -4.89
N GLN A 333 1.52 -2.96 -5.70
CA GLN A 333 1.27 -3.17 -7.12
C GLN A 333 1.90 -4.51 -7.53
N TRP A 334 1.28 -5.22 -8.48
CA TRP A 334 1.73 -6.48 -9.04
C TRP A 334 1.61 -6.46 -10.55
N ASP A 335 2.44 -7.22 -11.24
CA ASP A 335 2.38 -7.30 -12.70
C ASP A 335 1.07 -7.93 -13.17
N ASP A 336 0.59 -8.92 -12.44
CA ASP A 336 -0.59 -9.71 -12.81
C ASP A 336 -1.58 -9.85 -11.65
N VAL A 337 -2.79 -9.33 -11.82
CA VAL A 337 -3.83 -9.32 -10.79
C VAL A 337 -5.13 -9.96 -11.29
N VAL A 338 -5.73 -10.77 -10.43
CA VAL A 338 -7.14 -11.18 -10.56
C VAL A 338 -7.95 -10.47 -9.47
N LEU A 339 -8.92 -9.68 -9.87
CA LEU A 339 -9.83 -8.95 -8.98
C LEU A 339 -11.23 -9.54 -9.07
N PHE A 340 -11.73 -10.12 -7.99
CA PHE A 340 -13.13 -10.49 -7.88
C PHE A 340 -13.94 -9.28 -7.45
N ASP A 341 -14.86 -8.85 -8.30
CA ASP A 341 -15.70 -7.69 -8.01
C ASP A 341 -16.71 -7.99 -6.88
N GLU A 342 -16.40 -7.49 -5.72
CA GLU A 342 -17.30 -7.44 -4.55
C GLU A 342 -17.64 -5.99 -4.19
N SER A 343 -17.50 -5.05 -5.14
CA SER A 343 -17.68 -3.62 -4.92
C SER A 343 -19.06 -3.25 -4.40
N MET A 344 -20.09 -4.02 -4.77
CA MET A 344 -21.47 -3.83 -4.28
C MET A 344 -21.58 -3.85 -2.74
N ALA A 345 -20.65 -4.51 -2.07
CA ALA A 345 -20.64 -4.56 -0.61
C ALA A 345 -20.20 -3.25 0.06
N PHE A 346 -19.70 -2.27 -0.70
CA PHE A 346 -19.08 -1.05 -0.19
C PHE A 346 -19.91 0.23 -0.41
N GLY A 347 -21.16 0.11 -0.82
CA GLY A 347 -22.11 1.22 -0.93
C GLY A 347 -21.54 2.42 -1.70
N GLU A 348 -21.51 3.59 -1.07
CA GLU A 348 -20.97 4.83 -1.67
C GLU A 348 -19.49 4.74 -2.06
N SER A 349 -18.73 3.88 -1.41
CA SER A 349 -17.32 3.63 -1.73
C SER A 349 -17.10 2.63 -2.86
N ARG A 350 -18.19 2.09 -3.49
CA ARG A 350 -18.13 1.09 -4.55
C ARG A 350 -17.15 1.46 -5.67
N GLN A 351 -17.28 2.65 -6.19
CA GLN A 351 -16.47 3.14 -7.31
C GLN A 351 -14.98 3.27 -6.91
N ARG A 352 -14.70 3.86 -5.74
CA ARG A 352 -13.35 3.98 -5.20
C ARG A 352 -12.72 2.62 -4.90
N TRP A 353 -13.51 1.67 -4.41
CA TRP A 353 -13.05 0.32 -4.16
C TRP A 353 -12.60 -0.36 -5.45
N LEU A 354 -13.44 -0.31 -6.47
CA LEU A 354 -13.17 -0.94 -7.78
C LEU A 354 -11.97 -0.28 -8.47
N TYR A 355 -11.91 1.04 -8.47
CA TYR A 355 -10.78 1.81 -8.97
C TYR A 355 -9.48 1.43 -8.25
N THR A 356 -9.50 1.37 -6.92
CA THR A 356 -8.34 0.98 -6.12
C THR A 356 -7.87 -0.43 -6.49
N GLY A 357 -8.79 -1.38 -6.61
CA GLY A 357 -8.48 -2.76 -6.97
C GLY A 357 -7.85 -2.89 -8.36
N VAL A 358 -8.44 -2.25 -9.36
CA VAL A 358 -7.96 -2.25 -10.75
C VAL A 358 -6.55 -1.65 -10.86
N THR A 359 -6.30 -0.54 -10.17
CA THR A 359 -4.99 0.14 -10.20
C THR A 359 -3.87 -0.59 -9.46
N ARG A 360 -4.16 -1.75 -8.85
CA ARG A 360 -3.11 -2.63 -8.27
C ARG A 360 -2.38 -3.44 -9.34
N ALA A 361 -2.94 -3.59 -10.54
CA ALA A 361 -2.29 -4.27 -11.66
C ALA A 361 -1.37 -3.31 -12.43
N ALA A 362 -0.18 -3.79 -12.81
CA ALA A 362 0.77 -3.04 -13.62
C ALA A 362 0.73 -3.43 -15.09
N LYS A 363 0.56 -4.72 -15.42
CA LYS A 363 0.65 -5.24 -16.79
C LYS A 363 -0.60 -6.00 -17.21
N ARG A 364 -1.08 -6.94 -16.39
CA ARG A 364 -2.20 -7.83 -16.70
C ARG A 364 -3.25 -7.80 -15.61
N LEU A 365 -4.52 -7.71 -16.00
CA LEU A 365 -5.64 -7.66 -15.09
C LEU A 365 -6.78 -8.56 -15.57
N THR A 366 -7.33 -9.36 -14.67
CA THR A 366 -8.62 -10.02 -14.88
C THR A 366 -9.60 -9.53 -13.83
N VAL A 367 -10.68 -8.88 -14.25
CA VAL A 367 -11.80 -8.53 -13.37
C VAL A 367 -12.88 -9.58 -13.54
N VAL A 368 -13.30 -10.17 -12.41
CA VAL A 368 -14.34 -11.21 -12.38
C VAL A 368 -15.62 -10.59 -11.81
N VAL A 369 -16.64 -10.43 -12.66
CA VAL A 369 -17.93 -9.82 -12.33
C VAL A 369 -19.04 -10.84 -12.07
#